data_60dd0c2ad152e82e4e446ad502ae835d
#
_entry.id   60dd0c2ad152e82e4e446ad502ae835d
#
_cell.length_a   1.000
_cell.length_b   1.000
_cell.length_c   1.000
_cell.angle_alpha   90.00
_cell.angle_beta   90.00
_cell.angle_gamma   90.00
#
_symmetry.space_group_name_H-M   'P 1'
#
loop_
_entity.id
_entity.type
_entity.pdbx_description
1 polymer ?
#
loop_
_entity_poly.entity_id
_entity_poly.type
_entity_poly.pdbx_seq_one_letter_code
_entity_poly.pdbx_strand_id
1 'polypeptide(L)'
;MTLGGVTTGTDAGTYTATFTPKKKYQWSDGTKTAKQVTWKIDRASVAAPTQSGSLTFNGSPQSPSWSGYDTGKMTLGGTTTGTNAGSYNATFTPGANYKWSDGSTGTKTVVWRIGKAAGSLSLNKTSMKLTAAKKTDTITVTRAGDGVITATSNASGVASVSVSGNTVTVTAKAKGKATITVSVAAGTNYNAPANKTCSVEVTMPTNNLVL
;
A
#
# COMPACT_ATOMS: atom_id res chain seq x y z
N MET A 1 44.02 33.27 34.22
CA MET A 1 42.79 32.48 34.25
C MET A 1 43.15 31.06 33.84
N THR A 2 42.62 30.04 34.53
CA THR A 2 42.67 28.63 34.12
C THR A 2 41.30 28.20 33.61
N LEU A 3 41.30 27.46 32.52
CA LEU A 3 40.09 26.87 31.93
C LEU A 3 40.03 25.40 32.36
N GLY A 4 38.86 24.97 32.81
CA GLY A 4 38.57 23.61 33.22
C GLY A 4 37.12 23.25 32.91
N GLY A 5 36.66 22.13 33.46
CA GLY A 5 35.34 21.59 33.16
C GLY A 5 35.29 20.96 31.76
N VAL A 6 34.12 20.90 31.15
CA VAL A 6 33.93 20.36 29.78
C VAL A 6 34.09 21.50 28.77
N THR A 7 35.21 21.49 28.06
CA THR A 7 35.58 22.57 27.10
C THR A 7 35.42 22.15 25.65
N THR A 8 35.17 20.88 25.37
CA THR A 8 34.91 20.31 24.03
C THR A 8 33.72 19.34 24.12
N GLY A 9 33.02 19.17 23.01
CA GLY A 9 31.91 18.20 22.89
C GLY A 9 31.67 17.86 21.42
N THR A 10 31.14 16.69 21.16
CA THR A 10 30.76 16.22 19.81
C THR A 10 29.27 15.99 19.69
N ASP A 11 28.61 15.66 20.80
CA ASP A 11 27.19 15.33 20.83
C ASP A 11 26.33 16.55 21.15
N ALA A 12 25.09 16.53 20.71
CA ALA A 12 24.12 17.54 21.08
C ALA A 12 23.85 17.47 22.59
N GLY A 13 23.98 18.60 23.26
CA GLY A 13 23.83 18.64 24.72
C GLY A 13 24.24 19.98 25.32
N THR A 14 24.08 20.10 26.62
CA THR A 14 24.54 21.25 27.41
C THR A 14 25.79 20.86 28.19
N TYR A 15 26.80 21.68 28.12
CA TYR A 15 28.11 21.48 28.70
C TYR A 15 28.45 22.65 29.59
N THR A 16 29.33 22.43 30.59
CA THR A 16 29.76 23.44 31.54
C THR A 16 31.27 23.57 31.52
N ALA A 17 31.76 24.73 31.10
CA ALA A 17 33.17 25.12 31.29
C ALA A 17 33.33 25.91 32.59
N THR A 18 34.50 25.76 33.20
CA THR A 18 34.82 26.41 34.48
C THR A 18 36.01 27.33 34.27
N PHE A 19 35.91 28.56 34.73
CA PHE A 19 36.96 29.56 34.66
C PHE A 19 37.41 29.93 36.07
N THR A 20 38.69 29.82 36.37
CA THR A 20 39.27 30.13 37.67
C THR A 20 40.35 31.21 37.53
N PRO A 21 40.30 32.35 38.25
CA PRO A 21 41.35 33.31 38.25
C PRO A 21 42.68 32.73 38.75
N LYS A 22 43.82 33.10 38.17
CA LYS A 22 45.12 32.76 38.72
C LYS A 22 45.36 33.53 40.05
N LYS A 23 46.26 33.02 40.91
CA LYS A 23 46.47 33.51 42.30
C LYS A 23 46.51 35.04 42.45
N LYS A 24 47.05 35.76 41.48
CA LYS A 24 47.21 37.25 41.52
C LYS A 24 46.00 38.04 41.02
N TYR A 25 44.92 37.35 40.56
CA TYR A 25 43.78 37.95 39.92
C TYR A 25 42.48 37.59 40.65
N GLN A 26 41.51 38.42 40.50
CA GLN A 26 40.12 38.22 41.00
C GLN A 26 39.17 38.69 39.92
N TRP A 27 37.91 38.25 40.02
CA TRP A 27 36.84 38.79 39.18
C TRP A 27 36.55 40.23 39.51
N SER A 28 35.86 40.95 38.63
CA SER A 28 35.45 42.33 38.85
C SER A 28 34.56 42.53 40.11
N ASP A 29 33.91 41.50 40.57
CA ASP A 29 33.13 41.47 41.81
C ASP A 29 33.96 41.17 43.08
N GLY A 30 35.30 41.14 42.95
CA GLY A 30 36.24 40.89 44.03
C GLY A 30 36.40 39.42 44.42
N THR A 31 35.62 38.49 43.82
CA THR A 31 35.69 37.04 44.13
C THR A 31 36.86 36.37 43.44
N LYS A 32 37.34 35.26 44.01
CA LYS A 32 38.38 34.37 43.41
C LYS A 32 37.90 32.95 43.12
N THR A 33 36.61 32.68 43.41
CA THR A 33 35.99 31.40 43.19
C THR A 33 35.84 31.11 41.71
N ALA A 34 35.86 29.86 41.35
CA ALA A 34 35.59 29.41 39.97
C ALA A 34 34.18 29.81 39.54
N LYS A 35 34.05 30.36 38.33
CA LYS A 35 32.77 30.63 37.68
C LYS A 35 32.51 29.62 36.56
N GLN A 36 31.25 29.19 36.46
CA GLN A 36 30.80 28.27 35.43
C GLN A 36 30.10 29.04 34.30
N VAL A 37 30.35 28.60 33.09
CA VAL A 37 29.66 29.06 31.88
C VAL A 37 29.13 27.84 31.14
N THR A 38 27.84 27.82 30.92
CA THR A 38 27.19 26.77 30.13
C THR A 38 27.28 27.13 28.66
N TRP A 39 27.56 26.12 27.84
CA TRP A 39 27.53 26.19 26.39
C TRP A 39 26.82 24.97 25.85
N LYS A 40 26.33 24.98 24.62
CA LYS A 40 25.55 23.87 24.07
C LYS A 40 25.88 23.59 22.62
N ILE A 41 25.68 22.34 22.24
CA ILE A 41 25.60 21.87 20.85
C ILE A 41 24.13 21.56 20.60
N ASP A 42 23.54 22.24 19.63
CA ASP A 42 22.16 22.00 19.24
C ASP A 42 22.06 20.75 18.35
N ARG A 43 20.92 20.05 18.43
CA ARG A 43 20.62 18.93 17.56
C ARG A 43 20.53 19.38 16.10
N ALA A 44 21.11 18.60 15.20
CA ALA A 44 21.01 18.83 13.76
C ALA A 44 19.57 18.49 13.27
N SER A 45 19.09 19.28 12.33
CA SER A 45 17.74 19.11 11.76
C SER A 45 17.74 18.07 10.65
N VAL A 46 16.77 17.16 10.65
CA VAL A 46 16.53 16.16 9.59
C VAL A 46 15.06 16.15 9.18
N ALA A 47 14.78 15.90 7.90
CA ALA A 47 13.43 15.73 7.41
C ALA A 47 12.94 14.28 7.68
N ALA A 48 11.64 14.12 7.85
CA ALA A 48 11.04 12.78 7.89
C ALA A 48 11.17 12.12 6.51
N PRO A 49 11.56 10.83 6.44
CA PRO A 49 11.64 10.10 5.19
C PRO A 49 10.28 9.96 4.50
N THR A 50 10.31 9.72 3.20
CA THR A 50 9.13 9.42 2.39
C THR A 50 9.39 8.17 1.55
N GLN A 51 8.31 7.42 1.22
CA GLN A 51 8.42 6.30 0.30
C GLN A 51 8.96 6.78 -1.05
N SER A 52 10.01 6.14 -1.54
CA SER A 52 10.56 6.36 -2.87
C SER A 52 10.05 5.29 -3.83
N GLY A 53 9.53 5.73 -4.97
CA GLY A 53 8.93 4.84 -5.97
C GLY A 53 7.57 4.27 -5.56
N SER A 54 6.99 3.49 -6.45
CA SER A 54 5.71 2.81 -6.23
C SER A 54 5.92 1.30 -6.15
N LEU A 55 5.20 0.64 -5.25
CA LEU A 55 5.10 -0.80 -5.17
C LEU A 55 3.73 -1.23 -5.69
N THR A 56 3.70 -2.35 -6.42
CA THR A 56 2.47 -2.97 -6.92
C THR A 56 2.44 -4.42 -6.46
N PHE A 57 1.29 -4.90 -6.04
CA PHE A 57 1.10 -6.27 -5.60
C PHE A 57 1.66 -7.28 -6.62
N ASN A 58 2.48 -8.21 -6.13
CA ASN A 58 3.14 -9.26 -6.92
C ASN A 58 3.08 -10.65 -6.26
N GLY A 59 2.33 -10.78 -5.14
CA GLY A 59 2.20 -12.02 -4.39
C GLY A 59 3.34 -12.32 -3.41
N SER A 60 4.40 -11.52 -3.38
CA SER A 60 5.55 -11.71 -2.50
C SER A 60 5.67 -10.57 -1.49
N PRO A 61 6.33 -10.78 -0.33
CA PRO A 61 6.67 -9.71 0.60
C PRO A 61 7.51 -8.63 -0.08
N GLN A 62 7.15 -7.37 0.12
CA GLN A 62 7.82 -6.20 -0.42
C GLN A 62 8.11 -5.19 0.69
N SER A 63 9.23 -4.48 0.56
CA SER A 63 9.62 -3.39 1.45
C SER A 63 9.81 -2.12 0.62
N PRO A 64 9.39 -0.95 1.12
CA PRO A 64 9.59 0.30 0.40
C PRO A 64 11.06 0.75 0.48
N SER A 65 11.52 1.43 -0.56
CA SER A 65 12.68 2.29 -0.47
C SER A 65 12.29 3.64 0.14
N TRP A 66 13.22 4.28 0.84
CA TRP A 66 12.95 5.53 1.54
C TRP A 66 13.86 6.65 1.02
N SER A 67 13.27 7.75 0.59
CA SER A 67 13.99 8.98 0.34
C SER A 67 14.24 9.72 1.65
N GLY A 68 15.47 10.17 1.88
CA GLY A 68 15.86 10.89 3.10
C GLY A 68 16.14 10.01 4.33
N TYR A 69 16.08 8.69 4.22
CA TYR A 69 16.46 7.79 5.31
C TYR A 69 17.98 7.60 5.39
N ASP A 70 18.51 7.79 6.59
CA ASP A 70 19.92 7.61 6.91
C ASP A 70 20.03 6.91 8.28
N THR A 71 20.57 5.71 8.30
CA THR A 71 20.73 4.89 9.51
C THR A 71 21.62 5.53 10.56
N GLY A 72 22.54 6.42 10.17
CA GLY A 72 23.39 7.19 11.09
C GLY A 72 22.64 8.32 11.78
N LYS A 73 21.47 8.72 11.28
CA LYS A 73 20.70 9.86 11.80
C LYS A 73 19.39 9.46 12.45
N MET A 74 18.83 8.32 12.08
CA MET A 74 17.54 7.87 12.61
C MET A 74 17.39 6.34 12.55
N THR A 75 16.47 5.82 13.35
CA THR A 75 16.10 4.41 13.34
C THR A 75 14.76 4.20 12.64
N LEU A 76 14.66 3.11 11.86
CA LEU A 76 13.45 2.64 11.20
C LEU A 76 12.80 1.53 12.03
N GLY A 77 11.49 1.58 12.19
CA GLY A 77 10.67 0.58 12.87
C GLY A 77 9.27 0.51 12.29
N GLY A 78 8.34 -0.07 13.05
CA GLY A 78 6.96 -0.28 12.62
C GLY A 78 6.83 -1.38 11.57
N THR A 79 5.85 -1.26 10.67
CA THR A 79 5.63 -2.23 9.60
C THR A 79 6.50 -1.87 8.39
N THR A 80 7.60 -2.57 8.21
CA THR A 80 8.59 -2.31 7.16
C THR A 80 8.47 -3.25 5.96
N THR A 81 7.59 -4.26 6.04
CA THR A 81 7.33 -5.24 4.99
C THR A 81 5.83 -5.51 4.88
N GLY A 82 5.34 -5.69 3.66
CA GLY A 82 3.94 -6.03 3.39
C GLY A 82 3.82 -6.92 2.16
N THR A 83 2.77 -7.73 2.08
CA THR A 83 2.52 -8.62 0.94
C THR A 83 1.32 -8.17 0.13
N ASN A 84 0.22 -7.82 0.79
CA ASN A 84 -1.02 -7.43 0.12
C ASN A 84 -1.01 -5.95 -0.30
N ALA A 85 -1.82 -5.61 -1.28
CA ALA A 85 -2.09 -4.22 -1.60
C ALA A 85 -2.77 -3.54 -0.42
N GLY A 86 -2.28 -2.34 -0.06
CA GLY A 86 -2.77 -1.64 1.13
C GLY A 86 -1.83 -0.55 1.59
N SER A 87 -2.16 0.01 2.75
CA SER A 87 -1.35 1.02 3.44
C SER A 87 -0.74 0.41 4.70
N TYR A 88 0.51 0.75 4.97
CA TYR A 88 1.32 0.26 6.07
C TYR A 88 1.98 1.41 6.79
N ASN A 89 2.25 1.26 8.07
CA ASN A 89 2.83 2.29 8.93
C ASN A 89 4.27 1.92 9.30
N ALA A 90 5.23 2.60 8.71
CA ALA A 90 6.60 2.60 9.20
C ALA A 90 6.79 3.72 10.23
N THR A 91 7.75 3.57 11.12
CA THR A 91 8.08 4.57 12.12
C THR A 91 9.55 4.98 12.00
N PHE A 92 9.83 6.27 12.23
CA PHE A 92 11.17 6.80 12.24
C PHE A 92 11.41 7.58 13.52
N THR A 93 12.55 7.34 14.17
CA THR A 93 12.94 8.04 15.40
C THR A 93 14.32 8.65 15.18
N PRO A 94 14.48 9.99 15.33
CA PRO A 94 15.78 10.62 15.16
C PRO A 94 16.74 10.18 16.28
N GLY A 95 18.00 10.05 15.95
CA GLY A 95 19.06 9.76 16.92
C GLY A 95 19.29 10.93 17.89
N ALA A 96 20.05 10.70 18.95
CA ALA A 96 20.24 11.66 20.04
C ALA A 96 20.74 13.03 19.58
N ASN A 97 21.54 13.07 18.51
CA ASN A 97 22.12 14.31 17.95
C ASN A 97 21.23 14.98 16.91
N TYR A 98 20.02 14.46 16.67
CA TYR A 98 19.12 14.91 15.63
C TYR A 98 17.75 15.30 16.19
N LYS A 99 17.06 16.14 15.45
CA LYS A 99 15.65 16.51 15.63
C LYS A 99 14.98 16.62 14.26
N TRP A 100 13.68 16.48 14.23
CA TRP A 100 12.92 16.73 13.00
C TRP A 100 12.99 18.21 12.60
N SER A 101 12.73 18.52 11.34
CA SER A 101 12.69 19.89 10.83
C SER A 101 11.66 20.78 11.51
N ASP A 102 10.64 20.22 12.17
CA ASP A 102 9.67 20.93 13.00
C ASP A 102 10.14 21.14 14.45
N GLY A 103 11.36 20.71 14.78
CA GLY A 103 11.95 20.83 16.12
C GLY A 103 11.64 19.67 17.07
N SER A 104 10.70 18.78 16.75
CA SER A 104 10.35 17.62 17.57
C SER A 104 11.43 16.54 17.52
N THR A 105 11.46 15.67 18.55
CA THR A 105 12.41 14.54 18.67
C THR A 105 11.71 13.20 18.81
N GLY A 106 10.38 13.17 18.86
CA GLY A 106 9.59 11.96 19.00
C GLY A 106 9.55 11.14 17.72
N THR A 107 9.11 9.89 17.85
CA THR A 107 8.89 9.00 16.71
C THR A 107 7.80 9.53 15.80
N LYS A 108 8.06 9.53 14.48
CA LYS A 108 7.05 9.85 13.46
C LYS A 108 6.61 8.59 12.72
N THR A 109 5.31 8.52 12.45
CA THR A 109 4.74 7.48 11.58
C THR A 109 4.68 8.00 10.15
N VAL A 110 5.17 7.20 9.22
CA VAL A 110 5.12 7.46 7.79
C VAL A 110 4.38 6.32 7.11
N VAL A 111 3.32 6.67 6.39
CA VAL A 111 2.51 5.70 5.63
C VAL A 111 3.22 5.37 4.32
N TRP A 112 3.34 4.08 4.03
CA TRP A 112 3.78 3.57 2.74
C TRP A 112 2.74 2.62 2.16
N ARG A 113 2.81 2.32 0.86
CA ARG A 113 1.73 1.63 0.16
C ARG A 113 2.24 0.63 -0.87
N ILE A 114 1.48 -0.46 -0.98
CA ILE A 114 1.50 -1.37 -2.12
C ILE A 114 0.19 -1.16 -2.88
N GLY A 115 0.28 -0.76 -4.15
CA GLY A 115 -0.88 -0.60 -5.03
C GLY A 115 -1.44 -1.94 -5.49
N LYS A 116 -2.70 -1.96 -5.91
CA LYS A 116 -3.32 -3.14 -6.53
C LYS A 116 -2.69 -3.42 -7.90
N ALA A 117 -2.51 -4.70 -8.21
CA ALA A 117 -2.15 -5.14 -9.55
C ALA A 117 -3.32 -5.01 -10.53
N ALA A 118 -3.03 -4.99 -11.81
CA ALA A 118 -4.06 -5.07 -12.84
C ALA A 118 -4.71 -6.44 -12.83
N GLY A 119 -6.06 -6.48 -12.78
CA GLY A 119 -6.81 -7.71 -12.98
C GLY A 119 -6.86 -8.11 -14.45
N SER A 120 -7.09 -9.39 -14.72
CA SER A 120 -7.36 -9.91 -16.06
C SER A 120 -8.58 -10.83 -16.06
N LEU A 121 -9.26 -10.90 -17.21
CA LEU A 121 -10.43 -11.74 -17.43
C LEU A 121 -10.43 -12.25 -18.85
N SER A 122 -10.55 -13.55 -19.01
CA SER A 122 -10.79 -14.20 -20.30
C SER A 122 -11.84 -15.30 -20.16
N LEU A 123 -12.53 -15.58 -21.26
CA LEU A 123 -13.54 -16.62 -21.35
C LEU A 123 -13.05 -17.67 -22.36
N ASN A 124 -13.30 -18.96 -22.08
CA ASN A 124 -12.93 -20.03 -22.99
C ASN A 124 -13.76 -20.04 -24.29
N LYS A 125 -14.86 -19.29 -24.33
CA LYS A 125 -15.70 -19.10 -25.52
C LYS A 125 -16.39 -17.73 -25.52
N THR A 126 -16.57 -17.16 -26.70
CA THR A 126 -17.24 -15.85 -26.91
C THR A 126 -18.61 -16.00 -27.57
N SER A 127 -18.98 -17.22 -27.95
CA SER A 127 -20.30 -17.57 -28.48
C SER A 127 -20.67 -18.99 -28.13
N MET A 128 -21.97 -19.30 -28.06
CA MET A 128 -22.51 -20.64 -27.89
C MET A 128 -23.88 -20.78 -28.54
N LYS A 129 -24.24 -22.01 -28.91
CA LYS A 129 -25.58 -22.40 -29.36
C LYS A 129 -26.18 -23.38 -28.37
N LEU A 130 -27.39 -23.12 -27.95
CA LEU A 130 -28.21 -24.00 -27.12
C LEU A 130 -29.42 -24.46 -27.91
N THR A 131 -29.84 -25.70 -27.69
CA THR A 131 -30.94 -26.36 -28.39
C THR A 131 -31.87 -27.03 -27.40
N ALA A 132 -33.00 -27.57 -27.87
CA ALA A 132 -33.88 -28.37 -27.03
C ALA A 132 -33.19 -29.63 -26.46
N ALA A 133 -32.24 -30.22 -27.19
CA ALA A 133 -31.44 -31.38 -26.79
C ALA A 133 -30.27 -30.97 -25.86
N LYS A 134 -29.69 -29.79 -26.07
CA LYS A 134 -28.60 -29.22 -25.24
C LYS A 134 -29.05 -27.94 -24.59
N LYS A 135 -29.80 -28.04 -23.49
CA LYS A 135 -30.38 -26.88 -22.77
C LYS A 135 -29.40 -26.08 -21.95
N THR A 136 -28.23 -26.64 -21.62
CA THR A 136 -27.21 -25.99 -20.79
C THR A 136 -25.84 -26.10 -21.43
N ASP A 137 -25.01 -25.09 -21.24
CA ASP A 137 -23.60 -25.11 -21.54
C ASP A 137 -22.85 -24.20 -20.56
N THR A 138 -21.53 -24.33 -20.46
CA THR A 138 -20.71 -23.60 -19.50
C THR A 138 -19.70 -22.71 -20.19
N ILE A 139 -19.41 -21.57 -19.52
CA ILE A 139 -18.29 -20.69 -19.82
C ILE A 139 -17.28 -20.85 -18.69
N THR A 140 -16.05 -21.23 -19.02
CA THR A 140 -14.95 -21.23 -18.05
C THR A 140 -14.29 -19.87 -18.04
N VAL A 141 -14.15 -19.30 -16.85
CA VAL A 141 -13.52 -18.01 -16.60
C VAL A 141 -12.08 -18.23 -16.17
N THR A 142 -11.14 -17.63 -16.89
CA THR A 142 -9.73 -17.54 -16.48
C THR A 142 -9.46 -16.11 -16.08
N ARG A 143 -8.84 -15.91 -14.90
CA ARG A 143 -8.59 -14.57 -14.38
C ARG A 143 -7.30 -14.46 -13.57
N ALA A 144 -6.72 -13.25 -13.54
CA ALA A 144 -5.91 -12.78 -12.43
C ALA A 144 -6.79 -11.79 -11.65
N GLY A 145 -7.09 -12.12 -10.39
CA GLY A 145 -7.98 -11.31 -9.56
C GLY A 145 -8.56 -12.12 -8.39
N ASP A 146 -8.76 -11.45 -7.29
CA ASP A 146 -9.29 -11.98 -6.03
C ASP A 146 -10.73 -11.49 -5.72
N GLY A 147 -11.34 -10.73 -6.65
CA GLY A 147 -12.72 -10.28 -6.53
C GLY A 147 -13.76 -11.32 -6.95
N VAL A 148 -15.02 -11.05 -6.67
CA VAL A 148 -16.15 -11.94 -7.00
C VAL A 148 -16.42 -11.92 -8.50
N ILE A 149 -16.67 -13.11 -9.10
CA ILE A 149 -17.18 -13.25 -10.46
C ILE A 149 -18.68 -13.10 -10.44
N THR A 150 -19.22 -12.31 -11.35
CA THR A 150 -20.66 -12.18 -11.61
C THR A 150 -20.93 -12.37 -13.10
N ALA A 151 -22.13 -12.84 -13.42
CA ALA A 151 -22.60 -12.95 -14.79
C ALA A 151 -24.04 -12.47 -14.89
N THR A 152 -24.34 -11.75 -15.97
CA THR A 152 -25.71 -11.27 -16.27
C THR A 152 -26.06 -11.60 -17.71
N SER A 153 -27.35 -11.83 -17.96
CA SER A 153 -27.93 -11.99 -19.29
C SER A 153 -28.77 -10.75 -19.63
N ASN A 154 -28.57 -10.17 -20.78
CA ASN A 154 -29.42 -9.07 -21.26
C ASN A 154 -30.83 -9.52 -21.65
N ALA A 155 -31.04 -10.84 -21.79
CA ALA A 155 -32.33 -11.48 -22.09
C ALA A 155 -32.49 -12.76 -21.25
N SER A 156 -32.75 -12.61 -19.96
CA SER A 156 -32.86 -13.72 -19.01
C SER A 156 -34.03 -14.66 -19.28
N GLY A 157 -35.06 -14.20 -20.00
CA GLY A 157 -36.15 -15.04 -20.52
C GLY A 157 -35.76 -15.94 -21.69
N VAL A 158 -34.67 -15.60 -22.42
CA VAL A 158 -34.08 -16.42 -23.49
C VAL A 158 -33.03 -17.37 -22.91
N ALA A 159 -32.09 -16.84 -22.12
CA ALA A 159 -31.03 -17.60 -21.48
C ALA A 159 -30.74 -17.00 -20.09
N SER A 160 -30.84 -17.84 -19.07
CA SER A 160 -30.45 -17.50 -17.70
C SER A 160 -29.04 -17.95 -17.38
N VAL A 161 -28.41 -17.35 -16.36
CA VAL A 161 -27.06 -17.68 -15.91
C VAL A 161 -27.00 -17.95 -14.42
N SER A 162 -26.07 -18.81 -14.03
CA SER A 162 -25.63 -18.98 -12.65
C SER A 162 -24.11 -19.09 -12.61
N VAL A 163 -23.49 -18.68 -11.49
CA VAL A 163 -22.03 -18.66 -11.31
C VAL A 163 -21.68 -19.57 -10.13
N SER A 164 -20.72 -20.46 -10.34
CA SER A 164 -20.12 -21.29 -9.29
C SER A 164 -18.61 -21.36 -9.51
N GLY A 165 -17.84 -20.78 -8.57
CA GLY A 165 -16.39 -20.64 -8.72
C GLY A 165 -16.05 -19.90 -10.00
N ASN A 166 -15.25 -20.52 -10.86
CA ASN A 166 -14.82 -19.97 -12.14
C ASN A 166 -15.70 -20.46 -13.34
N THR A 167 -16.88 -21.03 -13.04
CA THR A 167 -17.78 -21.56 -14.07
C THR A 167 -19.06 -20.74 -14.10
N VAL A 168 -19.43 -20.26 -15.28
CA VAL A 168 -20.74 -19.66 -15.57
C VAL A 168 -21.56 -20.68 -16.34
N THR A 169 -22.65 -21.18 -15.75
CA THR A 169 -23.61 -22.06 -16.41
C THR A 169 -24.68 -21.21 -17.10
N VAL A 170 -24.89 -21.45 -18.37
CA VAL A 170 -25.92 -20.78 -19.19
C VAL A 170 -27.02 -21.80 -19.47
N THR A 171 -28.28 -21.43 -19.16
CA THR A 171 -29.45 -22.30 -19.33
C THR A 171 -30.43 -21.66 -20.30
N ALA A 172 -30.78 -22.37 -21.38
CA ALA A 172 -31.77 -21.97 -22.35
C ALA A 172 -33.18 -21.99 -21.74
N LYS A 173 -33.96 -20.95 -21.98
CA LYS A 173 -35.35 -20.78 -21.53
C LYS A 173 -36.33 -20.73 -22.72
N ALA A 174 -36.05 -19.87 -23.70
CA ALA A 174 -36.88 -19.68 -24.87
C ALA A 174 -36.01 -19.45 -26.13
N LYS A 175 -36.57 -19.68 -27.31
CA LYS A 175 -35.94 -19.35 -28.59
C LYS A 175 -35.59 -17.87 -28.67
N GLY A 176 -34.35 -17.56 -29.13
CA GLY A 176 -33.92 -16.17 -29.28
C GLY A 176 -32.42 -16.03 -29.17
N LYS A 177 -31.98 -14.79 -28.98
CA LYS A 177 -30.55 -14.44 -28.75
C LYS A 177 -30.41 -13.73 -27.42
N ALA A 178 -29.29 -13.97 -26.77
CA ALA A 178 -28.90 -13.28 -25.53
C ALA A 178 -27.41 -12.99 -25.56
N THR A 179 -27.00 -12.01 -24.79
CA THR A 179 -25.58 -11.72 -24.51
C THR A 179 -25.33 -11.91 -23.02
N ILE A 180 -24.43 -12.77 -22.69
CA ILE A 180 -23.97 -12.97 -21.31
C ILE A 180 -22.78 -12.07 -21.09
N THR A 181 -22.85 -11.17 -20.10
CA THR A 181 -21.75 -10.33 -19.64
C THR A 181 -21.17 -10.94 -18.36
N VAL A 182 -19.88 -11.22 -18.37
CA VAL A 182 -19.12 -11.72 -17.22
C VAL A 182 -18.24 -10.59 -16.71
N SER A 183 -18.25 -10.37 -15.40
CA SER A 183 -17.50 -9.33 -14.70
C SER A 183 -16.75 -9.94 -13.52
N VAL A 184 -15.62 -9.33 -13.17
CA VAL A 184 -14.88 -9.62 -11.94
C VAL A 184 -14.74 -8.32 -11.16
N ALA A 185 -15.21 -8.30 -9.92
CA ALA A 185 -15.08 -7.13 -9.06
C ALA A 185 -13.60 -6.87 -8.70
N ALA A 186 -13.27 -5.64 -8.31
CA ALA A 186 -12.00 -5.39 -7.64
C ALA A 186 -11.94 -6.18 -6.33
N GLY A 187 -10.82 -6.82 -6.07
CA GLY A 187 -10.54 -7.50 -4.82
C GLY A 187 -9.61 -6.69 -3.92
N THR A 188 -8.98 -7.35 -2.97
CA THR A 188 -7.96 -6.74 -2.10
C THR A 188 -6.73 -6.36 -2.90
N ASN A 189 -6.24 -7.29 -3.75
CA ASN A 189 -4.94 -7.20 -4.39
C ASN A 189 -5.00 -6.81 -5.88
N TYR A 190 -6.16 -6.89 -6.50
CA TYR A 190 -6.33 -6.63 -7.92
C TYR A 190 -7.42 -5.60 -8.19
N ASN A 191 -7.19 -4.78 -9.20
CA ASN A 191 -8.22 -3.93 -9.79
C ASN A 191 -9.20 -4.79 -10.63
N ALA A 192 -10.45 -4.32 -10.78
CA ALA A 192 -11.41 -4.94 -11.67
C ALA A 192 -10.90 -4.90 -13.13
N PRO A 193 -10.88 -6.04 -13.85
CA PRO A 193 -10.60 -6.04 -15.28
C PRO A 193 -11.81 -5.56 -16.08
N ALA A 194 -11.63 -5.31 -17.38
CA ALA A 194 -12.72 -5.09 -18.30
C ALA A 194 -13.63 -6.32 -18.42
N ASN A 195 -14.94 -6.10 -18.46
CA ASN A 195 -15.94 -7.14 -18.65
C ASN A 195 -15.72 -7.89 -19.97
N LYS A 196 -16.14 -9.16 -20.01
CA LYS A 196 -16.15 -9.98 -21.22
C LYS A 196 -17.56 -10.48 -21.52
N THR A 197 -17.84 -10.70 -22.80
CA THR A 197 -19.15 -11.13 -23.24
C THR A 197 -19.10 -12.44 -24.01
N CYS A 198 -20.21 -13.19 -23.94
CA CYS A 198 -20.46 -14.38 -24.74
C CYS A 198 -21.85 -14.26 -25.38
N SER A 199 -21.93 -14.35 -26.69
CA SER A 199 -23.19 -14.37 -27.41
C SER A 199 -23.83 -15.76 -27.33
N VAL A 200 -25.14 -15.79 -27.12
CA VAL A 200 -25.90 -17.04 -26.98
C VAL A 200 -27.04 -17.03 -28.00
N GLU A 201 -27.11 -18.08 -28.80
CA GLU A 201 -28.24 -18.36 -29.68
C GLU A 201 -28.99 -19.59 -29.17
N VAL A 202 -30.27 -19.44 -28.90
CA VAL A 202 -31.13 -20.53 -28.47
C VAL A 202 -32.07 -20.89 -29.63
N THR A 203 -31.94 -22.14 -30.10
CA THR A 203 -32.81 -22.70 -31.12
C THR A 203 -33.71 -23.77 -30.49
N MET A 204 -35.00 -23.52 -30.44
CA MET A 204 -36.02 -24.48 -29.98
C MET A 204 -36.89 -24.86 -31.19
N PRO A 205 -37.33 -26.10 -31.31
CA PRO A 205 -38.28 -26.46 -32.34
C PRO A 205 -39.58 -25.64 -32.13
N THR A 206 -40.10 -25.08 -33.23
CA THR A 206 -41.45 -24.53 -33.23
C THR A 206 -42.42 -25.72 -33.22
N ASN A 207 -43.26 -25.83 -32.22
CA ASN A 207 -44.42 -26.71 -32.29
C ASN A 207 -45.40 -26.19 -33.33
N ASN A 208 -45.25 -26.61 -34.56
CA ASN A 208 -46.35 -26.46 -35.52
C ASN A 208 -47.37 -27.54 -35.21
N LEU A 209 -48.29 -27.25 -34.31
CA LEU A 209 -49.53 -27.97 -34.26
C LEU A 209 -50.35 -27.52 -35.50
N VAL A 210 -50.34 -28.36 -36.54
CA VAL A 210 -51.35 -28.25 -37.60
C VAL A 210 -52.57 -28.93 -37.04
N LEU A 211 -53.64 -28.17 -36.80
CA LEU A 211 -54.99 -28.66 -36.53
C LEU A 211 -55.63 -29.14 -37.79
#